data_56f02e3aef9853506c372c5c28c7c77b
#
_entry.id   56f02e3aef9853506c372c5c28c7c77b
#
_cell.length_a   1.000
_cell.length_b   1.000
_cell.length_c   1.000
_cell.angle_alpha   90.00
_cell.angle_beta   90.00
_cell.angle_gamma   90.00
#
_symmetry.space_group_name_H-M   'P 1'
#
loop_
_entity.id
_entity.type
_entity.pdbx_description
1 polymer ?
#
loop_
_entity_poly.entity_id
_entity_poly.type
_entity_poly.pdbx_seq_one_letter_code
_entity_poly.pdbx_strand_id
1 'polypeptide(L)'
;HSVTTTCAYCGVGCSFKAEMKGSQVVRMTPYKDGKANEGHACVKGRFAFGYATHKDRITVPMIRDSIDDPWREVSWEEAVTYTAKRFKDIQAQYGRTSIGAISSSRCTNEETFLVQKLVRAGFGNNNVDTCARVCHSPTGFGLKTTLGESAGTQTFASVAKADVII
;
A
#
# COMPACT_ATOMS: atom_id res chain seq x y z
N HIS A 1 11.56 -12.00 20.87
CA HIS A 1 11.61 -10.55 21.06
C HIS A 1 10.38 -9.90 20.40
N SER A 2 10.13 -8.63 20.73
CA SER A 2 9.00 -7.87 20.18
C SER A 2 9.53 -6.65 19.42
N VAL A 3 8.88 -6.34 18.29
CA VAL A 3 9.21 -5.20 17.44
C VAL A 3 7.97 -4.35 17.24
N THR A 4 8.08 -3.03 17.45
CA THR A 4 6.99 -2.12 17.09
C THR A 4 6.97 -1.91 15.58
N THR A 5 5.79 -2.07 14.98
CA THR A 5 5.62 -1.99 13.53
C THR A 5 4.28 -1.35 13.17
N THR A 6 4.13 -0.94 11.93
CA THR A 6 2.89 -0.40 11.37
C THR A 6 2.19 -1.46 10.52
N CYS A 7 0.88 -1.54 10.60
CA CYS A 7 0.06 -2.43 9.80
C CYS A 7 0.20 -2.12 8.30
N ALA A 8 0.39 -3.15 7.48
CA ALA A 8 0.56 -3.00 6.03
C ALA A 8 -0.75 -3.01 5.24
N TYR A 9 -1.93 -3.09 5.90
CA TYR A 9 -3.18 -3.31 5.17
C TYR A 9 -3.86 -2.06 4.63
N CYS A 10 -3.84 -0.96 5.37
CA CYS A 10 -4.51 0.27 4.91
C CYS A 10 -3.89 1.53 5.49
N GLY A 11 -4.32 2.68 4.97
CA GLY A 11 -3.82 4.00 5.34
C GLY A 11 -4.18 4.50 6.75
N VAL A 12 -4.89 3.72 7.57
CA VAL A 12 -5.11 4.06 8.99
C VAL A 12 -3.79 4.12 9.75
N GLY A 13 -2.79 3.30 9.36
CA GLY A 13 -1.46 3.31 9.98
C GLY A 13 -1.43 2.77 11.40
N CYS A 14 -2.27 1.77 11.72
CA CYS A 14 -2.31 1.16 13.04
C CYS A 14 -0.94 0.63 13.47
N SER A 15 -0.52 0.97 14.68
CA SER A 15 0.71 0.45 15.28
C SER A 15 0.45 -0.80 16.10
N PHE A 16 1.37 -1.76 16.01
CA PHE A 16 1.36 -3.03 16.73
C PHE A 16 2.71 -3.33 17.33
N LYS A 17 2.73 -4.25 18.31
CA LYS A 17 3.91 -4.99 18.71
C LYS A 17 3.85 -6.37 18.03
N ALA A 18 4.77 -6.62 17.11
CA ALA A 18 4.96 -7.93 16.49
C ALA A 18 5.84 -8.79 17.41
N GLU A 19 5.30 -9.87 17.91
CA GLU A 19 6.06 -10.85 18.68
C GLU A 19 6.74 -11.81 17.70
N MET A 20 8.06 -11.90 17.80
CA MET A 20 8.90 -12.61 16.85
C MET A 20 9.50 -13.87 17.46
N LYS A 21 9.51 -14.96 16.67
CA LYS A 21 10.33 -16.16 16.90
C LYS A 21 11.30 -16.30 15.72
N GLY A 22 12.58 -15.93 15.95
CA GLY A 22 13.51 -15.74 14.83
C GLY A 22 13.02 -14.64 13.89
N SER A 23 12.89 -14.94 12.61
CA SER A 23 12.35 -14.06 11.56
C SER A 23 10.83 -14.15 11.37
N GLN A 24 10.15 -15.02 12.11
CA GLN A 24 8.70 -15.22 11.96
C GLN A 24 7.91 -14.38 12.95
N VAL A 25 6.85 -13.72 12.46
CA VAL A 25 5.83 -13.11 13.31
C VAL A 25 4.92 -14.21 13.85
N VAL A 26 4.83 -14.34 15.16
CA VAL A 26 3.96 -15.34 15.81
C VAL A 26 2.68 -14.74 16.36
N ARG A 27 2.69 -13.46 16.66
CA ARG A 27 1.51 -12.73 17.16
C ARG A 27 1.64 -11.24 16.95
N MET A 28 0.51 -10.58 16.64
CA MET A 28 0.39 -9.13 16.65
C MET A 28 -0.38 -8.71 17.89
N THR A 29 0.23 -7.90 18.76
CA THR A 29 -0.39 -7.42 20.00
C THR A 29 -0.68 -5.93 19.92
N PRO A 30 -1.72 -5.43 20.63
CA PRO A 30 -2.02 -4.02 20.67
C PRO A 30 -0.84 -3.19 21.18
N TYR A 31 -0.63 -2.03 20.57
CA TYR A 31 0.30 -1.01 21.04
C TYR A 31 -0.50 0.23 21.41
N LYS A 32 -0.74 0.43 22.72
CA LYS A 32 -1.61 1.50 23.22
C LYS A 32 -1.06 2.91 22.99
N ASP A 33 0.27 3.04 22.87
CA ASP A 33 0.91 4.33 22.58
C ASP A 33 0.93 4.66 21.07
N GLY A 34 0.33 3.80 20.24
CA GLY A 34 0.18 4.04 18.79
C GLY A 34 -0.75 5.21 18.52
N LYS A 35 -0.22 6.29 17.93
CA LYS A 35 -0.93 7.55 17.72
C LYS A 35 -2.18 7.43 16.85
N ALA A 36 -2.17 6.52 15.87
CA ALA A 36 -3.28 6.37 14.94
C ALA A 36 -4.42 5.51 15.50
N ASN A 37 -4.14 4.54 16.35
CA ASN A 37 -5.10 3.51 16.74
C ASN A 37 -5.23 3.25 18.24
N GLU A 38 -4.36 3.79 19.09
CA GLU A 38 -4.42 3.67 20.56
C GLU A 38 -4.67 2.24 21.06
N GLY A 39 -4.06 1.26 20.37
CA GLY A 39 -4.23 -0.18 20.64
C GLY A 39 -5.45 -0.83 19.98
N HIS A 40 -6.35 -0.07 19.34
CA HIS A 40 -7.47 -0.64 18.56
C HIS A 40 -6.96 -1.26 17.27
N ALA A 41 -7.66 -2.29 16.78
CA ALA A 41 -7.28 -2.99 15.56
C ALA A 41 -8.46 -3.73 14.94
N CYS A 42 -8.50 -3.77 13.61
CA CYS A 42 -9.40 -4.67 12.90
C CYS A 42 -8.81 -6.09 12.82
N VAL A 43 -9.64 -7.03 12.42
CA VAL A 43 -9.27 -8.44 12.27
C VAL A 43 -8.06 -8.65 11.35
N LYS A 44 -7.91 -7.87 10.28
CA LYS A 44 -6.80 -8.03 9.32
C LYS A 44 -5.44 -7.73 9.97
N GLY A 45 -5.29 -6.57 10.58
CA GLY A 45 -4.05 -6.20 11.25
C GLY A 45 -3.71 -7.13 12.41
N ARG A 46 -4.73 -7.61 13.11
CA ARG A 46 -4.57 -8.46 14.28
C ARG A 46 -4.16 -9.90 13.96
N PHE A 47 -4.72 -10.49 12.90
CA PHE A 47 -4.62 -11.93 12.66
C PHE A 47 -4.09 -12.31 11.26
N ALA A 48 -4.18 -11.44 10.27
CA ALA A 48 -3.84 -11.79 8.89
C ALA A 48 -2.39 -11.42 8.51
N PHE A 49 -1.43 -11.67 9.38
CA PHE A 49 0.00 -11.39 9.15
C PHE A 49 0.77 -12.56 8.50
N GLY A 50 0.12 -13.70 8.28
CA GLY A 50 0.76 -14.91 7.72
C GLY A 50 1.38 -14.73 6.34
N TYR A 51 0.93 -13.74 5.56
CA TYR A 51 1.50 -13.42 4.25
C TYR A 51 2.99 -13.05 4.32
N ALA A 52 3.45 -12.50 5.44
CA ALA A 52 4.83 -12.01 5.59
C ALA A 52 5.88 -13.14 5.45
N THR A 53 5.51 -14.35 5.86
CA THR A 53 6.40 -15.53 5.84
C THR A 53 5.78 -16.72 5.11
N HIS A 54 4.80 -16.49 4.22
CA HIS A 54 4.16 -17.55 3.45
C HIS A 54 5.18 -18.22 2.51
N LYS A 55 5.10 -19.54 2.36
CA LYS A 55 6.03 -20.32 1.53
C LYS A 55 6.06 -19.89 0.06
N ASP A 56 4.93 -19.42 -0.46
CA ASP A 56 4.79 -18.99 -1.86
C ASP A 56 5.07 -17.48 -2.04
N ARG A 57 5.64 -16.83 -1.01
CA ARG A 57 6.00 -15.42 -1.13
C ARG A 57 7.17 -15.24 -2.09
N ILE A 58 7.02 -14.37 -3.08
CA ILE A 58 8.10 -13.97 -3.98
C ILE A 58 9.13 -13.18 -3.17
N THR A 59 10.37 -13.66 -3.13
CA THR A 59 11.48 -13.08 -2.35
C THR A 59 12.61 -12.55 -3.21
N VAL A 60 12.59 -12.81 -4.52
CA VAL A 60 13.58 -12.38 -5.50
C VAL A 60 12.88 -11.76 -6.70
N PRO A 61 13.53 -10.82 -7.43
CA PRO A 61 12.96 -10.29 -8.67
C PRO A 61 12.81 -11.39 -9.73
N MET A 62 11.76 -11.28 -10.52
CA MET A 62 11.49 -12.22 -11.60
C MET A 62 11.11 -11.46 -12.88
N ILE A 63 11.59 -11.89 -14.01
CA ILE A 63 11.21 -11.37 -15.35
C ILE A 63 10.73 -12.49 -16.24
N ARG A 64 9.93 -12.14 -17.24
CA ARG A 64 9.57 -12.98 -18.39
C ARG A 64 9.42 -12.09 -19.63
N ASP A 65 9.68 -12.63 -20.80
CA ASP A 65 9.64 -11.85 -22.04
C ASP A 65 8.23 -11.73 -22.62
N SER A 66 7.40 -12.77 -22.46
CA SER A 66 5.99 -12.73 -22.83
C SER A 66 5.09 -13.27 -21.72
N ILE A 67 3.78 -13.11 -21.88
CA ILE A 67 2.79 -13.60 -20.91
C ILE A 67 2.76 -15.14 -20.83
N ASP A 68 3.17 -15.82 -21.91
CA ASP A 68 3.16 -17.28 -22.02
C ASP A 68 4.48 -17.91 -21.56
N ASP A 69 5.52 -17.09 -21.33
CA ASP A 69 6.81 -17.57 -20.88
C ASP A 69 6.84 -17.82 -19.37
N PRO A 70 7.63 -18.80 -18.91
CA PRO A 70 7.83 -19.01 -17.50
C PRO A 70 8.59 -17.84 -16.86
N TRP A 71 8.30 -17.57 -15.57
CA TRP A 71 9.06 -16.62 -14.81
C TRP A 71 10.49 -17.10 -14.56
N ARG A 72 11.47 -16.21 -14.74
CA ARG A 72 12.89 -16.46 -14.50
C ARG A 72 13.37 -15.54 -13.36
N GLU A 73 13.96 -16.11 -12.34
CA GLU A 73 14.60 -15.36 -11.26
C GLU A 73 15.83 -14.62 -11.78
N VAL A 74 16.00 -13.38 -11.33
CA VAL A 74 17.09 -12.50 -11.76
C VAL A 74 17.63 -11.68 -10.60
N SER A 75 18.79 -11.03 -10.79
CA SER A 75 19.31 -10.06 -9.85
C SER A 75 18.47 -8.76 -9.87
N TRP A 76 18.58 -7.98 -8.80
CA TRP A 76 17.97 -6.62 -8.77
C TRP A 76 18.53 -5.72 -9.86
N GLU A 77 19.81 -5.81 -10.15
CA GLU A 77 20.45 -5.02 -11.22
C GLU A 77 19.87 -5.36 -12.58
N GLU A 78 19.73 -6.64 -12.89
CA GLU A 78 19.11 -7.10 -14.13
C GLU A 78 17.64 -6.66 -14.23
N ALA A 79 16.85 -6.85 -13.16
CA ALA A 79 15.45 -6.46 -13.13
C ALA A 79 15.24 -4.96 -13.37
N VAL A 80 16.01 -4.12 -12.71
CA VAL A 80 15.94 -2.66 -12.84
C VAL A 80 16.37 -2.22 -14.23
N THR A 81 17.47 -2.78 -14.75
CA THR A 81 17.97 -2.47 -16.10
C THR A 81 16.96 -2.87 -17.18
N TYR A 82 16.41 -4.08 -17.08
CA TYR A 82 15.37 -4.57 -17.99
C TYR A 82 14.15 -3.65 -17.97
N THR A 83 13.63 -3.33 -16.79
CA THR A 83 12.45 -2.47 -16.62
C THR A 83 12.69 -1.07 -17.19
N ALA A 84 13.83 -0.46 -16.86
CA ALA A 84 14.17 0.87 -17.36
C ALA A 84 14.30 0.90 -18.88
N LYS A 85 14.90 -0.14 -19.46
CA LYS A 85 14.99 -0.27 -20.92
C LYS A 85 13.61 -0.38 -21.55
N ARG A 86 12.73 -1.25 -21.02
CA ARG A 86 11.37 -1.43 -21.55
C ARG A 86 10.55 -0.14 -21.49
N PHE A 87 10.64 0.62 -20.41
CA PHE A 87 9.99 1.93 -20.32
C PHE A 87 10.50 2.91 -21.38
N LYS A 88 11.82 2.98 -21.60
CA LYS A 88 12.40 3.83 -22.64
C LYS A 88 11.96 3.43 -24.05
N ASP A 89 11.95 2.14 -24.34
CA ASP A 89 11.52 1.59 -25.63
C ASP A 89 10.04 1.94 -25.90
N ILE A 90 9.17 1.78 -24.91
CA ILE A 90 7.75 2.13 -25.00
C ILE A 90 7.57 3.64 -25.25
N GLN A 91 8.27 4.47 -24.50
CA GLN A 91 8.19 5.92 -24.70
C GLN A 91 8.75 6.38 -26.05
N ALA A 92 9.79 5.73 -26.53
CA ALA A 92 10.33 6.00 -27.87
C ALA A 92 9.34 5.65 -28.99
N GLN A 93 8.59 4.57 -28.81
CA GLN A 93 7.61 4.10 -29.80
C GLN A 93 6.28 4.85 -29.72
N TYR A 94 5.77 5.14 -28.53
CA TYR A 94 4.41 5.62 -28.31
C TYR A 94 4.31 7.01 -27.67
N GLY A 95 5.44 7.63 -27.37
CA GLY A 95 5.52 8.97 -26.76
C GLY A 95 5.48 8.96 -25.24
N ARG A 96 5.75 10.13 -24.65
CA ARG A 96 5.91 10.28 -23.18
C ARG A 96 4.66 9.96 -22.36
N THR A 97 3.48 10.12 -22.95
CA THR A 97 2.20 9.91 -22.25
C THR A 97 1.74 8.45 -22.26
N SER A 98 2.49 7.55 -22.89
CA SER A 98 2.17 6.13 -22.98
C SER A 98 2.34 5.36 -21.66
N ILE A 99 3.01 5.95 -20.68
CA ILE A 99 3.27 5.35 -19.37
C ILE A 99 2.58 6.18 -18.29
N GLY A 100 1.98 5.52 -17.35
CA GLY A 100 1.42 6.09 -16.13
C GLY A 100 1.71 5.21 -14.93
N ALA A 101 1.30 5.67 -13.75
CA ALA A 101 1.42 4.90 -12.52
C ALA A 101 0.21 5.10 -11.60
N ILE A 102 -0.06 4.11 -10.78
CA ILE A 102 -1.06 4.16 -9.71
C ILE A 102 -0.38 3.79 -8.40
N SER A 103 -0.46 4.68 -7.42
CA SER A 103 -0.06 4.38 -6.04
C SER A 103 -1.23 3.81 -5.24
N SER A 104 -0.98 3.46 -4.00
CA SER A 104 -1.99 2.86 -3.12
C SER A 104 -2.05 3.58 -1.78
N SER A 105 -3.22 3.58 -1.14
CA SER A 105 -3.37 3.97 0.27
C SER A 105 -2.66 3.00 1.24
N ARG A 106 -2.12 1.89 0.73
CA ARG A 106 -1.31 0.92 1.48
C ARG A 106 0.19 1.18 1.37
N CYS A 107 0.59 2.12 0.52
CA CYS A 107 1.96 2.57 0.40
C CYS A 107 2.31 3.56 1.51
N THR A 108 3.60 3.63 1.87
CA THR A 108 4.11 4.69 2.72
C THR A 108 4.08 6.04 1.98
N ASN A 109 4.24 7.13 2.72
CA ASN A 109 4.33 8.46 2.11
C ASN A 109 5.55 8.57 1.18
N GLU A 110 6.66 7.95 1.56
CA GLU A 110 7.89 7.89 0.77
C GLU A 110 7.69 7.15 -0.55
N GLU A 111 7.02 5.99 -0.53
CA GLU A 111 6.70 5.23 -1.74
C GLU A 111 5.79 6.04 -2.68
N THR A 112 4.75 6.68 -2.15
CA THR A 112 3.84 7.52 -2.93
C THR A 112 4.57 8.71 -3.54
N PHE A 113 5.46 9.35 -2.79
CA PHE A 113 6.31 10.43 -3.28
C PHE A 113 7.21 9.95 -4.43
N LEU A 114 7.87 8.79 -4.26
CA LEU A 114 8.77 8.24 -5.27
C LEU A 114 8.03 7.84 -6.55
N VAL A 115 6.82 7.29 -6.45
CA VAL A 115 5.97 7.00 -7.63
C VAL A 115 5.66 8.28 -8.40
N GLN A 116 5.24 9.35 -7.71
CA GLN A 116 5.00 10.64 -8.36
C GLN A 116 6.26 11.22 -9.00
N LYS A 117 7.39 11.14 -8.30
CA LYS A 117 8.68 11.63 -8.80
C LYS A 117 9.12 10.85 -10.03
N LEU A 118 8.96 9.54 -10.04
CA LEU A 118 9.27 8.70 -11.20
C LEU A 118 8.45 9.11 -12.43
N VAL A 119 7.13 9.28 -12.28
CA VAL A 119 6.26 9.67 -13.40
C VAL A 119 6.58 11.07 -13.91
N ARG A 120 6.72 12.04 -13.00
CA ARG A 120 6.92 13.44 -13.38
C ARG A 120 8.35 13.71 -13.90
N ALA A 121 9.37 13.26 -13.18
CA ALA A 121 10.76 13.50 -13.54
C ALA A 121 11.34 12.42 -14.47
N GLY A 122 11.01 11.14 -14.26
CA GLY A 122 11.52 10.04 -15.06
C GLY A 122 10.79 9.89 -16.39
N PHE A 123 9.47 9.86 -16.39
CA PHE A 123 8.69 9.69 -17.62
C PHE A 123 8.30 11.01 -18.29
N GLY A 124 8.40 12.14 -17.58
CA GLY A 124 8.13 13.48 -18.12
C GLY A 124 6.66 13.75 -18.42
N ASN A 125 5.75 13.18 -17.63
CA ASN A 125 4.31 13.41 -17.72
C ASN A 125 3.67 13.48 -16.33
N ASN A 126 2.35 13.61 -16.25
CA ASN A 126 1.60 13.68 -14.99
C ASN A 126 0.53 12.57 -14.88
N ASN A 127 0.70 11.46 -15.57
CA ASN A 127 -0.22 10.32 -15.57
C ASN A 127 -0.04 9.49 -14.30
N VAL A 128 -0.29 10.07 -13.15
CA VAL A 128 -0.19 9.41 -11.85
C VAL A 128 -1.45 9.63 -11.04
N ASP A 129 -1.99 8.56 -10.48
CA ASP A 129 -3.18 8.59 -9.65
C ASP A 129 -3.04 7.59 -8.49
N THR A 130 -4.09 7.44 -7.71
CA THR A 130 -4.13 6.54 -6.57
C THR A 130 -5.41 5.70 -6.57
N CYS A 131 -5.41 4.61 -5.83
CA CYS A 131 -6.58 3.75 -5.64
C CYS A 131 -7.80 4.52 -5.11
N ALA A 132 -7.60 5.64 -4.41
CA ALA A 132 -8.68 6.47 -3.88
C ALA A 132 -9.65 6.99 -4.96
N ARG A 133 -9.20 7.11 -6.22
CA ARG A 133 -10.01 7.57 -7.36
C ARG A 133 -11.36 6.84 -7.45
N VAL A 134 -11.35 5.54 -7.29
CA VAL A 134 -12.55 4.69 -7.38
C VAL A 134 -12.90 3.99 -6.06
N CYS A 135 -12.12 4.21 -5.00
CA CYS A 135 -12.30 3.62 -3.69
C CYS A 135 -13.18 4.53 -2.81
N HIS A 136 -12.60 5.52 -2.18
CA HIS A 136 -13.30 6.38 -1.22
C HIS A 136 -13.52 7.83 -1.72
N SER A 137 -12.92 8.25 -2.83
CA SER A 137 -13.17 9.59 -3.37
C SER A 137 -14.65 9.84 -3.72
N PRO A 138 -15.40 8.87 -4.30
CA PRO A 138 -16.85 9.02 -4.49
C PRO A 138 -17.60 9.21 -3.18
N THR A 139 -17.26 8.43 -2.14
CA THR A 139 -17.83 8.60 -0.79
C THR A 139 -17.46 9.96 -0.20
N GLY A 140 -16.21 10.38 -0.31
CA GLY A 140 -15.77 11.72 0.14
C GLY A 140 -16.51 12.85 -0.56
N PHE A 141 -16.76 12.72 -1.85
CA PHE A 141 -17.60 13.67 -2.60
C PHE A 141 -19.05 13.69 -2.08
N GLY A 142 -19.65 12.51 -1.88
CA GLY A 142 -21.01 12.39 -1.34
C GLY A 142 -21.12 13.00 0.05
N LEU A 143 -20.22 12.67 0.96
CA LEU A 143 -20.18 13.22 2.33
C LEU A 143 -20.04 14.75 2.31
N LYS A 144 -19.13 15.30 1.48
CA LYS A 144 -18.97 16.74 1.37
C LYS A 144 -20.23 17.43 0.87
N THR A 145 -20.90 16.84 -0.10
CA THR A 145 -22.12 17.38 -0.70
C THR A 145 -23.29 17.38 0.28
N THR A 146 -23.41 16.33 1.10
CA THR A 146 -24.54 16.15 2.02
C THR A 146 -24.30 16.68 3.43
N LEU A 147 -23.09 16.53 3.95
CA LEU A 147 -22.75 16.87 5.33
C LEU A 147 -21.72 18.01 5.47
N GLY A 148 -21.15 18.48 4.36
CA GLY A 148 -20.13 19.52 4.37
C GLY A 148 -18.70 19.04 4.63
N GLU A 149 -18.51 17.79 5.05
CA GLU A 149 -17.22 17.18 5.39
C GLU A 149 -16.93 15.95 4.53
N SER A 150 -15.70 15.82 4.04
CA SER A 150 -15.30 14.68 3.19
C SER A 150 -14.50 13.59 3.92
N ALA A 151 -14.58 13.57 5.24
CA ALA A 151 -13.91 12.59 6.08
C ALA A 151 -14.87 12.01 7.12
N GLY A 152 -14.46 10.93 7.78
CA GLY A 152 -15.18 10.37 8.93
C GLY A 152 -15.15 11.37 10.10
N THR A 153 -16.32 11.66 10.64
CA THR A 153 -16.51 12.61 11.74
C THR A 153 -16.66 11.93 13.10
N GLN A 154 -16.61 10.59 13.12
CA GLN A 154 -16.77 9.77 14.31
C GLN A 154 -15.44 9.44 14.96
N THR A 155 -15.44 9.36 16.29
CA THR A 155 -14.32 8.88 17.10
C THR A 155 -14.60 7.47 17.63
N PHE A 156 -13.60 6.76 18.08
CA PHE A 156 -13.79 5.48 18.77
C PHE A 156 -14.71 5.60 19.97
N ALA A 157 -14.61 6.70 20.71
CA ALA A 157 -15.48 6.97 21.87
C ALA A 157 -16.95 7.16 21.47
N SER A 158 -17.25 7.75 20.31
CA SER A 158 -18.63 7.89 19.82
C SER A 158 -19.21 6.56 19.37
N VAL A 159 -18.40 5.68 18.77
CA VAL A 159 -18.82 4.31 18.43
C VAL A 159 -19.23 3.54 19.70
N ALA A 160 -18.42 3.65 20.78
CA ALA A 160 -18.73 3.00 22.05
C ALA A 160 -20.01 3.50 22.76
N LYS A 161 -20.50 4.68 22.38
CA LYS A 161 -21.72 5.29 22.94
C LYS A 161 -22.97 5.11 22.03
N ALA A 162 -22.81 4.50 20.88
CA ALA A 162 -23.91 4.31 19.95
C ALA A 162 -24.85 3.21 20.43
N ASP A 163 -26.16 3.44 20.37
CA ASP A 163 -27.19 2.44 20.69
C ASP A 163 -27.29 1.36 19.60
N VAL A 164 -26.95 1.73 18.35
CA VAL A 164 -26.97 0.82 17.18
C VAL A 164 -25.71 1.05 16.36
N ILE A 165 -25.05 -0.05 15.99
CA ILE A 165 -23.89 -0.08 15.10
C ILE A 165 -24.20 -1.03 13.94
N ILE A 166 -24.09 -0.54 12.70
CA ILE A 166 -24.34 -1.29 11.47
C ILE A 166 -23.02 -1.54 10.72
#